data_cf3193a93699ff9cb15974b718c46448
#
_entry.id   cf3193a93699ff9cb15974b718c46448
#
_cell.length_a   1.000
_cell.length_b   1.000
_cell.length_c   1.000
_cell.angle_alpha   90.00
_cell.angle_beta   90.00
_cell.angle_gamma   90.00
#
_symmetry.space_group_name_H-M   'P 1'
#
loop_
_entity.id
_entity.type
_entity.pdbx_description
1 polymer ?
#
loop_
_entity_poly.entity_id
_entity_poly.type
_entity_poly.pdbx_seq_one_letter_code
_entity_poly.pdbx_strand_id
1 'polypeptide(L)'
;MQGNSGFSIMILKGTKFQLKVWKYLKTIPKGKVKTYKQVAISIKSPRSARAVANACAKNPYAPKIPCHRVIRSDGALGGYSGRGGIKQKLKLLRSEKVAI
;
A
#
# COMPACT_ATOMS: atom_id res chain seq x y z
N MET A 1 -4.64 10.03 -27.47
CA MET A 1 -4.86 9.93 -26.89
C MET A 1 -4.86 9.70 -26.25
N GLN A 2 -4.87 9.55 -26.25
CA GLN A 2 -5.01 9.17 -25.60
C GLN A 2 -5.33 8.78 -24.87
N GLY A 3 -5.33 8.54 -25.12
CA GLY A 3 -5.75 7.98 -24.37
C GLY A 3 -5.76 7.78 -23.64
N ASN A 4 -5.73 7.70 -23.53
CA ASN A 4 -5.89 7.44 -22.66
C ASN A 4 -6.30 7.55 -21.89
N SER A 5 -6.51 7.47 -22.09
CA SER A 5 -7.00 7.58 -21.40
C SER A 5 -7.49 7.67 -20.48
N GLY A 6 -8.04 7.76 -20.86
CA GLY A 6 -8.69 7.99 -19.81
C GLY A 6 -8.49 7.32 -18.69
N PHE A 7 -7.92 6.88 -18.74
CA PHE A 7 -7.82 6.30 -17.73
C PHE A 7 -7.45 6.99 -16.86
N SER A 8 -7.84 6.77 -16.53
CA SER A 8 -7.76 7.07 -15.31
C SER A 8 -6.54 7.44 -14.91
N ILE A 9 -6.28 8.54 -15.18
CA ILE A 9 -5.15 9.02 -14.80
C ILE A 9 -5.27 9.59 -13.50
N MET A 10 -4.86 8.82 -12.56
CA MET A 10 -4.69 9.34 -11.26
C MET A 10 -3.33 10.01 -11.24
N ILE A 11 -3.32 11.32 -11.15
CA ILE A 11 -2.07 12.02 -10.95
C ILE A 11 -1.75 11.93 -9.47
N LEU A 12 -0.78 11.10 -9.13
CA LEU A 12 -0.35 10.92 -7.76
C LEU A 12 0.58 12.04 -7.35
N LYS A 13 0.32 12.62 -6.19
CA LYS A 13 1.19 13.66 -5.64
C LYS A 13 1.91 13.12 -4.42
N GLY A 14 3.23 13.25 -4.43
CA GLY A 14 4.06 12.78 -3.33
C GLY A 14 5.53 12.88 -3.68
N THR A 15 6.38 12.50 -2.75
CA THR A 15 7.81 12.44 -3.00
C THR A 15 8.11 11.32 -3.98
N LYS A 16 9.31 11.33 -4.57
CA LYS A 16 9.73 10.26 -5.47
C LYS A 16 9.62 8.90 -4.78
N PHE A 17 10.03 8.83 -3.52
CA PHE A 17 9.98 7.58 -2.77
C PHE A 17 8.53 7.14 -2.54
N GLN A 18 7.67 8.05 -2.09
CA GLN A 18 6.25 7.75 -1.88
C GLN A 18 5.61 7.24 -3.16
N LEU A 19 5.88 7.89 -4.28
CA LEU A 19 5.32 7.47 -5.57
C LEU A 19 5.77 6.06 -5.93
N LYS A 20 7.03 5.75 -5.67
CA LYS A 20 7.59 4.42 -5.94
C LYS A 20 6.87 3.36 -5.11
N VAL A 21 6.66 3.64 -3.82
CA VAL A 21 5.93 2.74 -2.94
C VAL A 21 4.49 2.56 -3.44
N TRP A 22 3.77 3.66 -3.64
CA TRP A 22 2.36 3.61 -4.02
C TRP A 22 2.14 2.89 -5.34
N LYS A 23 3.01 3.10 -6.32
CA LYS A 23 2.92 2.38 -7.59
C LYS A 23 3.10 0.88 -7.40
N TYR A 24 4.04 0.49 -6.54
CA TYR A 24 4.23 -0.93 -6.26
C TYR A 24 3.01 -1.53 -5.58
N LEU A 25 2.40 -0.81 -4.62
CA LEU A 25 1.22 -1.31 -3.91
C LEU A 25 0.09 -1.69 -4.86
N LYS A 26 -0.05 -0.96 -5.96
CA LYS A 26 -1.10 -1.25 -6.95
C LYS A 26 -0.93 -2.61 -7.58
N THR A 27 0.24 -3.21 -7.49
CA THR A 27 0.49 -4.53 -8.07
C THR A 27 0.12 -5.66 -7.13
N ILE A 28 -0.17 -5.38 -5.85
CA ILE A 28 -0.52 -6.40 -4.88
C ILE A 28 -1.99 -6.78 -5.06
N PRO A 29 -2.30 -8.03 -5.47
CA PRO A 29 -3.69 -8.39 -5.73
C PRO A 29 -4.47 -8.62 -4.45
N LYS A 30 -5.79 -8.62 -4.57
CA LYS A 30 -6.68 -8.99 -3.47
C LYS A 30 -6.32 -10.37 -2.95
N GLY A 31 -6.37 -10.53 -1.65
CA GLY A 31 -6.07 -11.81 -1.01
C GLY A 31 -4.60 -12.05 -0.74
N LYS A 32 -3.75 -11.13 -1.17
CA LYS A 32 -2.32 -11.23 -0.93
C LYS A 32 -1.86 -10.08 -0.07
N VAL A 33 -0.82 -10.33 0.73
CA VAL A 33 -0.18 -9.28 1.54
C VAL A 33 1.32 -9.33 1.33
N LYS A 34 1.95 -8.19 1.57
CA LYS A 34 3.40 -8.07 1.62
C LYS A 34 3.77 -7.42 2.93
N THR A 35 4.98 -7.68 3.40
CA THR A 35 5.49 -6.94 4.55
C THR A 35 6.14 -5.65 4.07
N TYR A 36 6.30 -4.68 4.98
CA TYR A 36 7.02 -3.45 4.64
C TYR A 36 8.42 -3.76 4.13
N LYS A 37 9.06 -4.77 4.72
CA LYS A 37 10.39 -5.19 4.28
C LYS A 37 10.36 -5.74 2.85
N GLN A 38 9.38 -6.58 2.53
CA GLN A 38 9.26 -7.12 1.18
C GLN A 38 9.02 -6.03 0.15
N VAL A 39 8.21 -5.04 0.49
CA VAL A 39 7.99 -3.89 -0.40
C VAL A 39 9.30 -3.13 -0.60
N ALA A 40 10.04 -2.89 0.49
CA ALA A 40 11.32 -2.18 0.40
C ALA A 40 12.28 -2.91 -0.53
N ILE A 41 12.37 -4.23 -0.41
CA ILE A 41 13.23 -5.04 -1.28
C ILE A 41 12.75 -4.92 -2.73
N SER A 42 11.45 -5.01 -2.96
CA SER A 42 10.89 -4.99 -4.31
C SER A 42 11.11 -3.66 -5.03
N ILE A 43 11.15 -2.56 -4.29
CA ILE A 43 11.42 -1.26 -4.89
C ILE A 43 12.93 -0.92 -4.87
N LYS A 44 13.76 -1.92 -4.58
CA LYS A 44 15.21 -1.80 -4.61
C LYS A 44 15.77 -0.86 -3.54
N SER A 45 15.11 -0.80 -2.40
CA SER A 45 15.54 -0.01 -1.24
C SER A 45 15.44 -0.88 0.02
N PRO A 46 16.24 -1.95 0.13
CA PRO A 46 16.02 -3.00 1.13
C PRO A 46 16.16 -2.53 2.59
N ARG A 47 16.77 -1.38 2.82
CA ARG A 47 16.90 -0.84 4.18
C ARG A 47 15.83 0.18 4.53
N SER A 48 14.81 0.31 3.69
CA SER A 48 13.82 1.38 3.81
C SER A 48 12.46 0.92 4.32
N ALA A 49 12.41 -0.18 5.08
CA ALA A 49 11.12 -0.69 5.56
C ALA A 49 10.34 0.35 6.37
N ARG A 50 11.02 1.12 7.23
CA ARG A 50 10.35 2.16 8.00
C ARG A 50 9.81 3.27 7.09
N ALA A 51 10.60 3.67 6.09
CA ALA A 51 10.16 4.67 5.14
C ALA A 51 8.98 4.18 4.31
N VAL A 52 8.94 2.88 3.98
CA VAL A 52 7.79 2.27 3.32
C VAL A 52 6.56 2.37 4.21
N ALA A 53 6.70 2.04 5.50
CA ALA A 53 5.58 2.15 6.44
C ALA A 53 5.08 3.59 6.52
N ASN A 54 5.99 4.57 6.56
CA ASN A 54 5.61 5.98 6.57
C ASN A 54 4.88 6.38 5.29
N ALA A 55 5.35 5.90 4.14
CA ALA A 55 4.70 6.18 2.86
C ALA A 55 3.29 5.58 2.83
N CYS A 56 3.12 4.37 3.37
CA CYS A 56 1.80 3.76 3.48
C CYS A 56 0.89 4.59 4.39
N ALA A 57 1.42 5.08 5.51
CA ALA A 57 0.65 5.88 6.46
C ALA A 57 0.21 7.21 5.85
N LYS A 58 0.92 7.70 4.87
CA LYS A 58 0.62 8.98 4.20
C LYS A 58 -0.12 8.82 2.89
N ASN A 59 -0.55 7.60 2.55
CA ASN A 59 -1.26 7.36 1.31
C ASN A 59 -2.66 8.00 1.36
N PRO A 60 -2.91 9.05 0.57
CA PRO A 60 -4.22 9.70 0.56
C PRO A 60 -5.22 9.02 -0.38
N TYR A 61 -4.81 7.97 -1.05
CA TYR A 61 -5.59 7.31 -2.09
C TYR A 61 -6.16 5.96 -1.65
N ALA A 62 -6.14 5.68 -0.34
CA ALA A 62 -6.69 4.44 0.17
C ALA A 62 -8.21 4.40 -0.03
N PRO A 63 -8.80 3.25 -0.32
CA PRO A 63 -8.16 1.96 -0.54
C PRO A 63 -7.80 1.67 -2.00
N LYS A 64 -7.96 2.64 -2.91
CA LYS A 64 -7.62 2.43 -4.32
C LYS A 64 -6.17 2.01 -4.49
N ILE A 65 -5.27 2.72 -3.78
CA ILE A 65 -3.90 2.26 -3.64
C ILE A 65 -3.89 1.45 -2.34
N PRO A 66 -3.78 0.12 -2.44
CA PRO A 66 -4.14 -0.77 -1.33
C PRO A 66 -3.06 -0.90 -0.27
N CYS A 67 -2.79 0.16 0.46
CA CYS A 67 -1.83 0.11 1.55
C CYS A 67 -2.27 -0.83 2.67
N HIS A 68 -3.55 -1.22 2.72
CA HIS A 68 -4.01 -2.22 3.67
C HIS A 68 -3.41 -3.60 3.42
N ARG A 69 -2.85 -3.84 2.23
CA ARG A 69 -2.23 -5.12 1.88
C ARG A 69 -0.76 -5.19 2.28
N VAL A 70 -0.30 -4.22 3.08
CA VAL A 70 1.08 -4.23 3.59
C VAL A 70 1.02 -4.27 5.11
N ILE A 71 1.75 -5.23 5.68
CA ILE A 71 1.74 -5.48 7.12
C ILE A 71 3.17 -5.49 7.65
N ARG A 72 3.31 -5.56 8.97
CA ARG A 72 4.63 -5.63 9.59
C ARG A 72 5.24 -7.01 9.39
N SER A 73 6.58 -7.06 9.40
CA SER A 73 7.31 -8.32 9.26
C SER A 73 7.06 -9.29 10.42
N ASP A 74 6.66 -8.78 11.59
CA ASP A 74 6.36 -9.61 12.75
C ASP A 74 4.92 -10.14 12.75
N GLY A 75 4.17 -9.89 11.68
CA GLY A 75 2.78 -10.35 11.55
C GLY A 75 1.74 -9.38 12.09
N ALA A 76 2.14 -8.31 12.76
CA ALA A 76 1.20 -7.29 13.20
C ALA A 76 0.71 -6.47 12.01
N LEU A 77 -0.49 -5.90 12.13
CA LEU A 77 -1.11 -5.20 11.00
C LEU A 77 -0.37 -3.93 10.60
N GLY A 78 0.23 -3.21 11.55
CA GLY A 78 0.72 -1.87 11.27
C GLY A 78 -0.43 -0.88 11.20
N GLY A 79 -0.12 0.37 10.87
CA GLY A 79 -1.12 1.41 10.78
C GLY A 79 -1.91 1.37 9.48
N TYR A 80 -2.91 2.24 9.38
CA TYR A 80 -3.69 2.40 8.17
C TYR A 80 -4.06 3.87 7.99
N SER A 81 -3.77 4.42 6.82
CA SER A 81 -4.02 5.82 6.52
C SER A 81 -5.46 6.12 6.13
N GLY A 82 -6.21 5.10 5.75
CA GLY A 82 -7.59 5.29 5.31
C GLY A 82 -8.53 5.54 6.47
N ARG A 83 -9.76 5.90 6.12
CA ARG A 83 -10.81 6.16 7.11
C ARG A 83 -11.08 4.89 7.92
N GLY A 84 -11.20 5.03 9.22
CA GLY A 84 -11.49 3.92 10.11
C GLY A 84 -10.27 3.27 10.75
N GLY A 85 -9.05 3.66 10.33
CA GLY A 85 -7.82 3.20 10.96
C GLY A 85 -7.63 1.69 10.89
N ILE A 86 -6.99 1.13 11.91
CA ILE A 86 -6.66 -0.30 11.95
C ILE A 86 -7.88 -1.21 11.84
N LYS A 87 -9.00 -0.81 12.43
CA LYS A 87 -10.24 -1.60 12.32
C LYS A 87 -10.66 -1.76 10.86
N GLN A 88 -10.57 -0.69 10.09
CA GLN A 88 -10.92 -0.75 8.68
C GLN A 88 -9.92 -1.58 7.90
N LYS A 89 -8.64 -1.48 8.24
CA LYS A 89 -7.61 -2.33 7.63
C LYS A 89 -7.93 -3.80 7.81
N LEU A 90 -8.25 -4.19 9.04
CA LEU A 90 -8.61 -5.58 9.34
C LEU A 90 -9.85 -6.00 8.57
N LYS A 91 -10.86 -5.14 8.52
CA LYS A 91 -12.10 -5.42 7.79
C LYS A 91 -11.83 -5.64 6.30
N LEU A 92 -11.01 -4.77 5.70
CA LEU A 92 -10.66 -4.90 4.29
C LEU A 92 -9.92 -6.21 4.01
N LEU A 93 -8.94 -6.55 4.85
CA LEU A 93 -8.18 -7.78 4.68
C LEU A 93 -9.08 -9.01 4.81
N ARG A 94 -9.98 -9.01 5.77
CA ARG A 94 -10.92 -10.12 5.94
C ARG A 94 -11.88 -10.23 4.76
N SER A 95 -12.34 -9.10 4.23
CA SER A 95 -13.22 -9.11 3.06
C SER A 95 -12.50 -9.65 1.83
N GLU A 96 -11.18 -9.52 1.78
CA GLU A 96 -10.36 -10.06 0.70
C GLU A 96 -9.89 -11.49 0.97
N LYS A 97 -10.37 -12.08 2.05
CA LYS A 97 -10.08 -13.46 2.43
C LYS A 97 -8.64 -13.72 2.82
N VAL A 98 -8.00 -12.71 3.40
CA VAL A 98 -6.70 -12.88 4.00
C VAL A 98 -6.91 -13.46 5.38
N ALA A 99 -6.20 -14.53 5.69
CA ALA A 99 -6.28 -15.18 6.99
C ALA A 99 -5.53 -14.35 8.03
N ILE A 100 -6.28 -13.69 8.88
CA ILE A 100 -5.71 -12.85 9.94
C ILE A 100 -6.40 -13.15 11.25
#